data_10f2a0c848679dc936e701779fe78851
#
_entry.id   10f2a0c848679dc936e701779fe78851
#
_cell.length_a   1.000
_cell.length_b   1.000
_cell.length_c   1.000
_cell.angle_alpha   90.00
_cell.angle_beta   90.00
_cell.angle_gamma   90.00
#
_symmetry.space_group_name_H-M   'P 1'
#
loop_
_entity.id
_entity.type
_entity.pdbx_description
1 polymer ?
#
loop_
_entity_poly.entity_id
_entity_poly.type
_entity_poly.pdbx_seq_one_letter_code
_entity_poly.pdbx_strand_id
1 'polypeptide(L)'
;MARSTFKVLFYVNGSKEKDGIVPIMGRVTINGTVAQFSCKQTIPKTLWDAKGNRAKGKSAEARNINLALDNIKAQIIKHYQRISDREAYVTAEMVRNAYQGVGSEYETLIKAFDKDCTNFLKRVGKDRSIGTYKVMVRARNYVAAFIKSFYRRTDMSMLELTPDFIKEFAAYLTAERGLKNATI
;
A
#
# COMPACT_ATOMS: atom_id res chain seq x y z
N MET A 1 4.84 15.94 26.05
CA MET A 1 4.77 15.27 24.76
C MET A 1 4.87 13.76 24.98
N ALA A 2 3.88 12.96 24.61
CA ALA A 2 3.97 11.51 24.71
C ALA A 2 5.06 11.01 23.74
N ARG A 3 6.01 10.24 24.24
CA ARG A 3 7.05 9.61 23.39
C ARG A 3 6.36 8.63 22.44
N SER A 4 6.46 8.87 21.15
CA SER A 4 6.05 7.88 20.14
C SER A 4 6.89 6.61 20.32
N THR A 5 6.23 5.49 20.59
CA THR A 5 6.91 4.20 20.71
C THR A 5 6.84 3.46 19.38
N PHE A 6 8.01 3.18 18.81
CA PHE A 6 8.13 2.37 17.61
C PHE A 6 9.10 1.22 17.87
N LYS A 7 8.64 -0.02 17.71
CA LYS A 7 9.46 -1.24 17.93
C LYS A 7 9.16 -2.30 16.88
N VAL A 8 10.19 -2.89 16.34
CA VAL A 8 10.11 -4.07 15.45
C VAL A 8 10.83 -5.23 16.15
N LEU A 9 10.16 -6.37 16.31
CA LEU A 9 10.68 -7.60 16.88
C LEU A 9 10.48 -8.76 15.92
N PHE A 10 11.40 -9.71 15.95
CA PHE A 10 11.27 -11.00 15.28
C PHE A 10 11.17 -12.11 16.30
N TYR A 11 10.41 -13.15 15.99
CA TYR A 11 10.23 -14.34 16.82
C TYR A 11 9.86 -15.53 15.97
N VAL A 12 10.00 -16.74 16.51
CA VAL A 12 9.59 -17.96 15.81
C VAL A 12 8.22 -18.44 16.29
N ASN A 13 7.41 -18.94 15.36
CA ASN A 13 6.12 -19.51 15.70
C ASN A 13 6.23 -21.03 15.90
N GLY A 14 6.43 -21.44 17.15
CA GLY A 14 6.57 -22.86 17.52
C GLY A 14 5.32 -23.72 17.26
N SER A 15 4.11 -23.12 17.21
CA SER A 15 2.89 -23.86 16.87
C SER A 15 2.84 -24.35 15.43
N LYS A 16 3.70 -23.79 14.55
CA LYS A 16 3.85 -24.17 13.16
C LYS A 16 5.17 -24.89 12.89
N GLU A 17 5.73 -25.52 13.91
CA GLU A 17 6.92 -26.34 13.76
C GLU A 17 6.64 -27.58 12.91
N LYS A 18 7.51 -27.82 11.95
CA LYS A 18 7.50 -29.02 11.12
C LYS A 18 8.96 -29.51 10.97
N ASP A 19 9.22 -30.74 11.33
CA ASP A 19 10.54 -31.39 11.24
C ASP A 19 11.68 -30.55 11.89
N GLY A 20 11.41 -29.95 13.06
CA GLY A 20 12.36 -29.09 13.76
C GLY A 20 12.58 -27.70 13.15
N ILE A 21 11.87 -27.37 12.06
CA ILE A 21 11.91 -26.09 11.38
C ILE A 21 10.70 -25.24 11.78
N VAL A 22 10.92 -23.98 12.08
CA VAL A 22 9.89 -23.03 12.50
C VAL A 22 9.87 -21.79 11.62
N PRO A 23 8.70 -21.24 11.29
CA PRO A 23 8.60 -19.97 10.56
C PRO A 23 8.94 -18.77 11.45
N ILE A 24 9.64 -17.81 10.86
CA ILE A 24 9.96 -16.53 11.51
C ILE A 24 8.83 -15.54 11.26
N MET A 25 8.37 -14.93 12.32
CA MET A 25 7.33 -13.89 12.35
C MET A 25 7.92 -12.56 12.78
N GLY A 26 7.39 -11.48 12.24
CA GLY A 26 7.67 -10.12 12.67
C GLY A 26 6.49 -9.53 13.45
N ARG A 27 6.80 -8.64 14.40
CA ARG A 27 5.83 -7.85 15.15
C ARG A 27 6.25 -6.40 15.18
N VAL A 28 5.35 -5.53 14.72
CA VAL A 28 5.49 -4.08 14.83
C VAL A 28 4.63 -3.60 15.99
N THR A 29 5.17 -2.72 16.83
CA THR A 29 4.42 -2.05 17.91
C THR A 29 4.60 -0.55 17.74
N ILE A 30 3.49 0.20 17.66
CA ILE A 30 3.46 1.65 17.51
C ILE A 30 2.37 2.22 18.40
N ASN A 31 2.73 3.09 19.34
CA ASN A 31 1.80 3.81 20.21
C ASN A 31 0.73 2.88 20.85
N GLY A 32 1.15 1.72 21.34
CA GLY A 32 0.26 0.71 21.94
C GLY A 32 -0.46 -0.19 20.93
N THR A 33 -0.50 0.12 19.65
CA THR A 33 -1.02 -0.78 18.62
C THR A 33 -0.01 -1.84 18.23
N VAL A 34 -0.47 -3.04 17.89
CA VAL A 34 0.38 -4.20 17.56
C VAL A 34 -0.11 -4.84 16.26
N ALA A 35 0.80 -5.13 15.35
CA ALA A 35 0.52 -5.90 14.16
C ALA A 35 1.60 -6.97 13.92
N GLN A 36 1.18 -8.14 13.46
CA GLN A 36 2.07 -9.28 13.18
C GLN A 36 2.06 -9.60 11.67
N PHE A 37 3.18 -10.13 11.19
CA PHE A 37 3.32 -10.55 9.80
C PHE A 37 4.32 -11.70 9.66
N SER A 38 4.22 -12.46 8.58
CA SER A 38 5.20 -13.50 8.24
C SER A 38 6.42 -12.86 7.58
N CYS A 39 7.61 -13.24 8.03
CA CYS A 39 8.87 -12.85 7.38
C CYS A 39 9.16 -13.66 6.11
N LYS A 40 8.33 -14.68 5.79
CA LYS A 40 8.55 -15.64 4.70
C LYS A 40 9.93 -16.32 4.77
N GLN A 41 10.44 -16.48 5.99
CA GLN A 41 11.69 -17.16 6.33
C GLN A 41 11.38 -18.28 7.33
N THR A 42 12.15 -19.33 7.27
CA THR A 42 12.11 -20.46 8.21
C THR A 42 13.50 -20.70 8.79
N ILE A 43 13.60 -21.32 9.95
CA ILE A 43 14.87 -21.60 10.61
C ILE A 43 14.76 -22.89 11.44
N PRO A 44 15.80 -23.71 11.55
CA PRO A 44 15.87 -24.73 12.57
C PRO A 44 15.70 -24.11 13.96
N LYS A 45 14.78 -24.63 14.75
CA LYS A 45 14.44 -24.07 16.09
C LYS A 45 15.66 -23.93 16.99
N THR A 46 16.62 -24.86 16.88
CA THR A 46 17.87 -24.87 17.64
C THR A 46 18.78 -23.69 17.32
N LEU A 47 18.68 -23.15 16.11
CA LEU A 47 19.47 -22.00 15.66
C LEU A 47 18.84 -20.65 16.00
N TRP A 48 17.66 -20.63 16.61
CA TRP A 48 17.03 -19.36 16.99
C TRP A 48 17.49 -18.87 18.36
N ASP A 49 17.91 -17.61 18.45
CA ASP A 49 18.14 -16.91 19.70
C ASP A 49 16.90 -16.08 20.07
N ALA A 50 16.14 -16.57 21.06
CA ALA A 50 14.94 -15.89 21.54
C ALA A 50 15.23 -14.57 22.29
N LYS A 51 16.43 -14.43 22.91
CA LYS A 51 16.84 -13.20 23.59
C LYS A 51 17.33 -12.14 22.58
N GLY A 52 18.13 -12.56 21.61
CA GLY A 52 18.63 -11.68 20.55
C GLY A 52 17.62 -11.41 19.43
N ASN A 53 16.51 -12.18 19.36
CA ASN A 53 15.51 -12.11 18.29
C ASN A 53 16.10 -12.30 16.88
N ARG A 54 17.06 -13.22 16.75
CA ARG A 54 17.79 -13.50 15.50
C ARG A 54 18.41 -14.90 15.48
N ALA A 55 18.97 -15.29 14.35
CA ALA A 55 19.67 -16.56 14.23
C ALA A 55 21.00 -16.55 14.99
N LYS A 56 21.30 -17.66 15.70
CA LYS A 56 22.57 -17.88 16.44
C LYS A 56 23.71 -18.24 15.50
N GLY A 57 24.92 -17.89 15.91
CA GLY A 57 26.17 -18.39 15.30
C GLY A 57 26.59 -17.58 14.06
N LYS A 58 27.63 -18.12 13.38
CA LYS A 58 28.29 -17.49 12.23
C LYS A 58 28.17 -18.33 10.95
N SER A 59 27.27 -19.32 10.91
CA SER A 59 27.04 -20.13 9.70
C SER A 59 26.53 -19.25 8.55
N ALA A 60 26.70 -19.71 7.31
CA ALA A 60 26.15 -19.01 6.14
C ALA A 60 24.64 -18.84 6.23
N GLU A 61 23.94 -19.88 6.69
CA GLU A 61 22.49 -19.85 6.93
C GLU A 61 22.08 -18.78 7.95
N ALA A 62 22.75 -18.74 9.10
CA ALA A 62 22.48 -17.74 10.14
C ALA A 62 22.72 -16.30 9.64
N ARG A 63 23.80 -16.10 8.87
CA ARG A 63 24.09 -14.79 8.26
C ARG A 63 23.02 -14.37 7.25
N ASN A 64 22.61 -15.28 6.36
CA ASN A 64 21.60 -14.99 5.35
C ASN A 64 20.25 -14.65 5.98
N ILE A 65 19.83 -15.42 7.00
CA ILE A 65 18.60 -15.14 7.74
C ILE A 65 18.70 -13.78 8.43
N ASN A 66 19.78 -13.50 9.14
CA ASN A 66 19.97 -12.22 9.82
C ASN A 66 19.97 -11.04 8.87
N LEU A 67 20.61 -11.16 7.69
CA LEU A 67 20.58 -10.15 6.64
C LEU A 67 19.15 -9.92 6.13
N ALA A 68 18.38 -10.99 5.91
CA ALA A 68 16.98 -10.89 5.51
C ALA A 68 16.13 -10.16 6.57
N LEU A 69 16.33 -10.47 7.85
CA LEU A 69 15.64 -9.80 8.95
C LEU A 69 16.01 -8.31 9.05
N ASP A 70 17.29 -7.98 8.88
CA ASP A 70 17.76 -6.59 8.89
C ASP A 70 17.17 -5.79 7.71
N ASN A 71 17.07 -6.40 6.52
CA ASN A 71 16.40 -5.81 5.34
C ASN A 71 14.90 -5.59 5.59
N ILE A 72 14.20 -6.57 6.18
CA ILE A 72 12.79 -6.42 6.55
C ILE A 72 12.60 -5.27 7.52
N LYS A 73 13.44 -5.20 8.56
CA LYS A 73 13.41 -4.12 9.55
C LYS A 73 13.62 -2.75 8.91
N ALA A 74 14.59 -2.63 8.00
CA ALA A 74 14.86 -1.39 7.27
C ALA A 74 13.65 -0.95 6.41
N GLN A 75 12.99 -1.89 5.72
CA GLN A 75 11.78 -1.59 4.93
C GLN A 75 10.63 -1.13 5.83
N ILE A 76 10.40 -1.77 6.98
CA ILE A 76 9.37 -1.36 7.93
C ILE A 76 9.66 0.05 8.47
N ILE A 77 10.90 0.37 8.81
CA ILE A 77 11.31 1.73 9.24
C ILE A 77 11.00 2.74 8.13
N LYS A 78 11.35 2.44 6.88
CA LYS A 78 11.07 3.31 5.73
C LYS A 78 9.56 3.56 5.54
N HIS A 79 8.73 2.51 5.67
CA HIS A 79 7.28 2.66 5.59
C HIS A 79 6.73 3.48 6.75
N TYR A 80 7.22 3.25 7.99
CA TYR A 80 6.84 4.04 9.15
C TYR A 80 7.14 5.53 8.96
N GLN A 81 8.35 5.87 8.54
CA GLN A 81 8.75 7.25 8.28
C GLN A 81 7.84 7.89 7.23
N ARG A 82 7.65 7.24 6.07
CA ARG A 82 6.80 7.76 5.00
C ARG A 82 5.36 8.00 5.42
N ILE A 83 4.78 7.13 6.28
CA ILE A 83 3.42 7.31 6.80
C ILE A 83 3.41 8.43 7.83
N SER A 84 4.38 8.45 8.74
CA SER A 84 4.52 9.47 9.80
C SER A 84 4.68 10.89 9.26
N ASP A 85 5.29 11.04 8.07
CA ASP A 85 5.46 12.35 7.41
C ASP A 85 4.15 12.89 6.82
N ARG A 86 3.13 12.04 6.65
CA ARG A 86 1.87 12.38 5.96
C ARG A 86 0.65 12.31 6.85
N GLU A 87 0.66 11.43 7.84
CA GLU A 87 -0.48 11.10 8.68
C GLU A 87 -0.26 11.62 10.09
N ALA A 88 -1.27 12.29 10.64
CA ALA A 88 -1.23 12.78 12.02
C ALA A 88 -1.16 11.65 13.07
N TYR A 89 -1.56 10.43 12.68
CA TYR A 89 -1.58 9.25 13.54
C TYR A 89 -1.16 8.01 12.77
N VAL A 90 -0.20 7.26 13.32
CA VAL A 90 0.34 6.03 12.70
C VAL A 90 0.04 4.82 13.57
N THR A 91 -0.54 3.77 12.98
CA THR A 91 -0.77 2.49 13.64
C THR A 91 0.18 1.41 13.14
N ALA A 92 0.40 0.38 13.95
CA ALA A 92 1.18 -0.79 13.55
C ALA A 92 0.56 -1.52 12.34
N GLU A 93 -0.76 -1.49 12.24
CA GLU A 93 -1.49 -2.09 11.11
C GLU A 93 -1.24 -1.34 9.79
N MET A 94 -1.26 -0.02 9.79
CA MET A 94 -0.94 0.80 8.61
C MET A 94 0.47 0.47 8.10
N VAL A 95 1.45 0.37 8.99
CA VAL A 95 2.84 0.06 8.62
C VAL A 95 2.99 -1.38 8.11
N ARG A 96 2.35 -2.37 8.78
CA ARG A 96 2.30 -3.76 8.31
C ARG A 96 1.68 -3.85 6.92
N ASN A 97 0.54 -3.23 6.71
CA ASN A 97 -0.18 -3.25 5.44
C ASN A 97 0.66 -2.63 4.33
N ALA A 98 1.30 -1.49 4.59
CA ALA A 98 2.21 -0.85 3.64
C ALA A 98 3.41 -1.74 3.30
N TYR A 99 4.00 -2.44 4.29
CA TYR A 99 5.09 -3.39 4.07
C TYR A 99 4.65 -4.61 3.26
N GLN A 100 3.47 -5.16 3.54
CA GLN A 100 2.93 -6.33 2.84
C GLN A 100 2.30 -5.99 1.49
N GLY A 101 2.18 -4.71 1.14
CA GLY A 101 1.40 -4.28 -0.02
C GLY A 101 -0.11 -4.45 0.15
N VAL A 102 -0.58 -4.80 1.36
CA VAL A 102 -2.00 -4.93 1.68
C VAL A 102 -2.56 -3.52 1.91
N GLY A 103 -3.50 -3.11 1.09
CA GLY A 103 -4.04 -1.74 1.12
C GLY A 103 -3.17 -0.72 0.39
N SER A 104 -1.99 -1.12 -0.13
CA SER A 104 -1.26 -0.39 -1.15
C SER A 104 -1.42 -1.02 -2.56
N GLU A 105 -2.54 -1.56 -2.89
CA GLU A 105 -3.13 -1.08 -4.12
C GLU A 105 -3.41 0.39 -3.83
N TYR A 106 -2.41 1.23 -4.05
CA TYR A 106 -2.68 2.65 -4.23
C TYR A 106 -3.83 2.67 -5.20
N GLU A 107 -4.99 3.09 -4.71
CA GLU A 107 -6.14 3.17 -5.58
C GLU A 107 -5.70 4.13 -6.67
N THR A 108 -5.42 3.58 -7.83
CA THR A 108 -5.02 4.39 -8.97
C THR A 108 -6.27 5.01 -9.53
N LEU A 109 -6.16 6.19 -10.11
CA LEU A 109 -7.28 7.01 -10.50
C LEU A 109 -8.22 6.28 -11.46
N ILE A 110 -7.68 5.58 -12.45
CA ILE A 110 -8.50 4.85 -13.43
C ILE A 110 -9.15 3.62 -12.81
N LYS A 111 -8.45 2.88 -11.93
CA LYS A 111 -9.06 1.77 -11.18
C LYS A 111 -10.20 2.23 -10.28
N ALA A 112 -10.04 3.36 -9.58
CA ALA A 112 -11.08 3.95 -8.75
C ALA A 112 -12.30 4.30 -9.60
N PHE A 113 -12.10 4.96 -10.75
CA PHE A 113 -13.18 5.26 -11.70
C PHE A 113 -13.88 4.00 -12.21
N ASP A 114 -13.12 2.96 -12.59
CA ASP A 114 -13.69 1.70 -13.09
C ASP A 114 -14.54 1.00 -12.03
N LYS A 115 -14.08 1.00 -10.77
CA LYS A 115 -14.82 0.48 -9.63
C LYS A 115 -16.13 1.26 -9.41
N ASP A 116 -16.07 2.58 -9.45
CA ASP A 116 -17.25 3.43 -9.26
C ASP A 116 -18.23 3.29 -10.43
N CYS A 117 -17.76 3.25 -11.68
CA CYS A 117 -18.60 2.97 -12.84
C CYS A 117 -19.30 1.62 -12.72
N THR A 118 -18.57 0.58 -12.28
CA THR A 118 -19.13 -0.77 -12.07
C THR A 118 -20.20 -0.77 -10.98
N ASN A 119 -19.96 -0.08 -9.85
CA ASN A 119 -20.91 0.02 -8.77
C ASN A 119 -22.14 0.85 -9.17
N PHE A 120 -21.95 1.91 -9.92
CA PHE A 120 -23.04 2.73 -10.44
C PHE A 120 -23.92 1.95 -11.42
N LEU A 121 -23.32 1.15 -12.32
CA LEU A 121 -24.06 0.32 -13.28
C LEU A 121 -25.01 -0.67 -12.60
N LYS A 122 -24.61 -1.28 -11.46
CA LYS A 122 -25.46 -2.17 -10.66
C LYS A 122 -26.74 -1.51 -10.13
N ARG A 123 -26.77 -0.17 -10.09
CA ARG A 123 -27.87 0.65 -9.57
C ARG A 123 -28.74 1.23 -10.69
N VAL A 124 -28.29 1.15 -11.95
CA VAL A 124 -29.06 1.60 -13.12
C VAL A 124 -30.37 0.82 -13.22
N GLY A 125 -31.47 1.54 -13.43
CA GLY A 125 -32.83 0.97 -13.45
C GLY A 125 -33.46 0.76 -12.06
N LYS A 126 -32.72 1.04 -10.97
CA LYS A 126 -33.24 1.07 -9.59
C LYS A 126 -33.39 2.51 -9.11
N ASP A 127 -32.29 3.17 -8.82
CA ASP A 127 -32.23 4.54 -8.30
C ASP A 127 -31.27 5.43 -9.11
N ARG A 128 -30.74 4.94 -10.21
CA ARG A 128 -29.79 5.64 -11.09
C ARG A 128 -30.18 5.54 -12.56
N SER A 129 -29.90 6.59 -13.33
CA SER A 129 -30.19 6.63 -14.75
C SER A 129 -29.02 6.12 -15.59
N ILE A 130 -29.34 5.50 -16.73
CA ILE A 130 -28.35 5.09 -17.72
C ILE A 130 -27.62 6.32 -18.36
N GLY A 131 -28.32 7.46 -18.42
CA GLY A 131 -27.74 8.71 -18.91
C GLY A 131 -26.55 9.16 -18.05
N THR A 132 -26.72 9.19 -16.73
CA THR A 132 -25.64 9.51 -15.79
C THR A 132 -24.48 8.53 -15.87
N TYR A 133 -24.76 7.22 -16.00
CA TYR A 133 -23.71 6.23 -16.22
C TYR A 133 -22.87 6.53 -17.47
N LYS A 134 -23.51 6.86 -18.60
CA LYS A 134 -22.80 7.22 -19.84
C LYS A 134 -21.90 8.45 -19.66
N VAL A 135 -22.34 9.43 -18.86
CA VAL A 135 -21.52 10.62 -18.52
C VAL A 135 -20.30 10.22 -17.70
N MET A 136 -20.47 9.38 -16.67
CA MET A 136 -19.34 8.89 -15.87
C MET A 136 -18.32 8.15 -16.72
N VAL A 137 -18.76 7.23 -17.59
CA VAL A 137 -17.84 6.49 -18.48
C VAL A 137 -17.12 7.45 -19.44
N ARG A 138 -17.77 8.47 -19.93
CA ARG A 138 -17.14 9.51 -20.78
C ARG A 138 -16.08 10.28 -20.00
N ALA A 139 -16.38 10.73 -18.78
CA ALA A 139 -15.41 11.42 -17.92
C ALA A 139 -14.18 10.53 -17.64
N ARG A 140 -14.42 9.27 -17.29
CA ARG A 140 -13.35 8.27 -17.10
C ARG A 140 -12.45 8.17 -18.34
N ASN A 141 -13.04 8.10 -19.53
CA ASN A 141 -12.27 7.99 -20.78
C ASN A 141 -11.46 9.26 -21.08
N TYR A 142 -11.98 10.45 -20.76
CA TYR A 142 -11.23 11.69 -20.88
C TYR A 142 -10.04 11.73 -19.93
N VAL A 143 -10.21 11.33 -18.67
CA VAL A 143 -9.11 11.24 -17.70
C VAL A 143 -8.04 10.25 -18.18
N ALA A 144 -8.44 9.06 -18.64
CA ALA A 144 -7.49 8.07 -19.15
C ALA A 144 -6.71 8.57 -20.38
N ALA A 145 -7.40 9.25 -21.31
CA ALA A 145 -6.76 9.84 -22.48
C ALA A 145 -5.78 10.96 -22.09
N PHE A 146 -6.14 11.82 -21.14
CA PHE A 146 -5.27 12.86 -20.61
C PHE A 146 -4.02 12.29 -19.96
N ILE A 147 -4.16 11.30 -19.05
CA ILE A 147 -3.02 10.63 -18.41
C ILE A 147 -2.10 10.03 -19.46
N LYS A 148 -2.66 9.38 -20.47
CA LYS A 148 -1.88 8.79 -21.55
C LYS A 148 -1.14 9.81 -22.40
N SER A 149 -1.79 10.92 -22.78
CA SER A 149 -1.18 11.95 -23.65
C SER A 149 -0.15 12.79 -22.90
N PHE A 150 -0.47 13.23 -21.68
CA PHE A 150 0.32 14.20 -20.92
C PHE A 150 1.43 13.53 -20.09
N TYR A 151 1.08 12.47 -19.36
CA TYR A 151 2.02 11.78 -18.45
C TYR A 151 2.67 10.53 -19.06
N ARG A 152 2.26 10.10 -20.26
CA ARG A 152 2.76 8.88 -20.94
C ARG A 152 2.58 7.59 -20.10
N ARG A 153 1.52 7.55 -19.31
CA ARG A 153 1.15 6.43 -18.42
C ARG A 153 -0.25 5.91 -18.74
N THR A 154 -0.57 4.70 -18.33
CA THR A 154 -1.92 4.12 -18.47
C THR A 154 -2.81 4.44 -17.28
N ASP A 155 -2.22 4.78 -16.14
CA ASP A 155 -2.90 5.11 -14.88
C ASP A 155 -1.94 5.89 -13.97
N MET A 156 -2.44 6.51 -12.90
CA MET A 156 -1.63 7.20 -11.91
C MET A 156 -2.19 7.02 -10.49
N SER A 157 -1.31 7.09 -9.49
CA SER A 157 -1.69 6.97 -8.09
C SER A 157 -2.57 8.14 -7.66
N MET A 158 -3.61 7.89 -6.85
CA MET A 158 -4.40 8.95 -6.20
C MET A 158 -3.52 9.90 -5.37
N LEU A 159 -2.36 9.45 -4.89
CA LEU A 159 -1.42 10.29 -4.14
C LEU A 159 -0.64 11.28 -5.02
N GLU A 160 -0.65 11.11 -6.35
CA GLU A 160 -0.02 12.02 -7.31
C GLU A 160 -0.96 13.12 -7.77
N LEU A 161 -2.25 13.07 -7.38
CA LEU A 161 -3.23 14.08 -7.75
C LEU A 161 -2.95 15.38 -6.98
N THR A 162 -2.61 16.42 -7.72
CA THR A 162 -2.34 17.76 -7.21
C THR A 162 -3.38 18.74 -7.75
N PRO A 163 -3.53 19.94 -7.17
CA PRO A 163 -4.35 20.99 -7.75
C PRO A 163 -3.96 21.35 -9.21
N ASP A 164 -2.68 21.21 -9.54
CA ASP A 164 -2.19 21.47 -10.90
C ASP A 164 -2.66 20.42 -11.90
N PHE A 165 -2.75 19.14 -11.49
CA PHE A 165 -3.38 18.10 -12.31
C PHE A 165 -4.78 18.51 -12.77
N ILE A 166 -5.59 19.09 -11.88
CA ILE A 166 -6.96 19.51 -12.21
C ILE A 166 -6.95 20.66 -13.24
N LYS A 167 -6.04 21.65 -13.06
CA LYS A 167 -5.89 22.77 -14.00
C LYS A 167 -5.45 22.29 -15.39
N GLU A 168 -4.45 21.40 -15.43
CA GLU A 168 -3.92 20.82 -16.67
C GLU A 168 -4.99 19.97 -17.37
N PHE A 169 -5.76 19.20 -16.63
CA PHE A 169 -6.86 18.42 -17.18
C PHE A 169 -7.97 19.33 -17.76
N ALA A 170 -8.35 20.40 -17.08
CA ALA A 170 -9.32 21.36 -17.59
C ALA A 170 -8.82 22.04 -18.87
N ALA A 171 -7.54 22.43 -18.91
CA ALA A 171 -6.91 23.00 -20.13
C ALA A 171 -6.91 21.97 -21.28
N TYR A 172 -6.60 20.71 -21.02
CA TYR A 172 -6.68 19.64 -22.01
C TYR A 172 -8.09 19.44 -22.56
N LEU A 173 -9.11 19.45 -21.70
CA LEU A 173 -10.50 19.30 -22.13
C LEU A 173 -10.94 20.46 -23.05
N THR A 174 -10.50 21.67 -22.77
CA THR A 174 -10.79 22.85 -23.60
C THR A 174 -10.02 22.81 -24.91
N ALA A 175 -8.69 22.64 -24.85
CA ALA A 175 -7.81 22.79 -26.01
C ALA A 175 -7.88 21.61 -26.99
N GLU A 176 -7.85 20.36 -26.44
CA GLU A 176 -7.77 19.16 -27.29
C GLU A 176 -9.12 18.47 -27.51
N ARG A 177 -10.11 18.70 -26.64
CA ARG A 177 -11.44 18.10 -26.77
C ARG A 177 -12.52 19.09 -27.16
N GLY A 178 -12.21 20.38 -27.22
CA GLY A 178 -13.13 21.43 -27.64
C GLY A 178 -14.35 21.60 -26.72
N LEU A 179 -14.25 21.16 -25.43
CA LEU A 179 -15.35 21.28 -24.48
C LEU A 179 -15.45 22.73 -23.99
N LYS A 180 -16.68 23.20 -23.83
CA LYS A 180 -16.95 24.53 -23.26
C LYS A 180 -16.91 24.46 -21.73
N ASN A 181 -16.58 25.59 -21.08
CA ASN A 181 -16.51 25.69 -19.62
C ASN A 181 -17.77 25.21 -18.88
N ALA A 182 -18.95 25.34 -19.48
CA ALA A 182 -20.20 24.83 -18.91
C ALA A 182 -20.33 23.30 -18.94
N THR A 183 -19.40 22.59 -19.59
CA THR A 183 -19.38 21.12 -19.72
C THR A 183 -18.25 20.50 -18.90
N ILE A 184 -17.27 21.27 -18.47
CA ILE A 184 -16.12 20.91 -17.64
C ILE A 184 -16.44 21.14 -16.16
#